data_d93c2685cf7f2c16ac51a8b553dfd483
#
_entry.id   d93c2685cf7f2c16ac51a8b553dfd483
#
_cell.length_a   1.000
_cell.length_b   1.000
_cell.length_c   1.000
_cell.angle_alpha   90.00
_cell.angle_beta   90.00
_cell.angle_gamma   90.00
#
_symmetry.space_group_name_H-M   'P 1'
#
loop_
_entity.id
_entity.type
_entity.pdbx_description
1 polymer ?
#
loop_
_entity_poly.entity_id
_entity_poly.type
_entity_poly.pdbx_seq_one_letter_code
_entity_poly.pdbx_strand_id
1 'polypeptide(L)'
;MSERRGWEDTWRYAAGIGLCAVLAYFPFVRGTRVPLLGLVDLGFHELGHLVTYVLPAVITAAMGSVAQVAVPLGIAAYFWFARRDRLAAGLCLAWAGTSARDAAVYIADAPYQRLTLIGGEHDWAFVLGPGHLNMLDRAGLIAGLGTAFAVALVLAGTALCAVGLVRGERRDLMPERHPQYGFGSRRPPAAPPSGVRLASRSRVRYPPGAMQ
;
A
#
# COMPACT_ATOMS: atom_id res chain seq x y z
N MET A 1 -0.72 -8.46 -31.66
CA MET A 1 -0.33 -8.58 -30.23
C MET A 1 -0.63 -7.32 -29.39
N SER A 2 -0.79 -6.12 -29.99
CA SER A 2 -1.08 -4.86 -29.27
C SER A 2 -2.51 -4.76 -28.70
N GLU A 3 -3.51 -5.31 -29.38
CA GLU A 3 -4.90 -5.23 -28.95
C GLU A 3 -5.21 -6.02 -27.66
N ARG A 4 -4.56 -7.15 -27.44
CA ARG A 4 -4.77 -7.96 -26.23
C ARG A 4 -4.28 -7.23 -24.95
N ARG A 5 -3.17 -6.49 -25.02
CA ARG A 5 -2.67 -5.70 -23.89
C ARG A 5 -3.60 -4.57 -23.50
N GLY A 6 -4.20 -3.88 -24.47
CA GLY A 6 -5.16 -2.81 -24.20
C GLY A 6 -6.42 -3.30 -23.48
N TRP A 7 -6.89 -4.51 -23.78
CA TRP A 7 -8.04 -5.12 -23.13
C TRP A 7 -7.73 -5.53 -21.67
N GLU A 8 -6.55 -6.12 -21.43
CA GLU A 8 -6.12 -6.53 -20.09
C GLU A 8 -5.98 -5.34 -19.12
N ASP A 9 -5.52 -4.21 -19.58
CA ASP A 9 -5.44 -3.00 -18.75
C ASP A 9 -6.83 -2.41 -18.48
N THR A 10 -7.70 -2.38 -19.47
CA THR A 10 -9.06 -1.84 -19.36
C THR A 10 -9.89 -2.59 -18.32
N TRP A 11 -9.93 -3.94 -18.37
CA TRP A 11 -10.75 -4.71 -17.42
C TRP A 11 -10.24 -4.59 -15.98
N ARG A 12 -8.92 -4.43 -15.75
CA ARG A 12 -8.34 -4.27 -14.42
C ARG A 12 -8.82 -2.98 -13.75
N TYR A 13 -8.84 -1.86 -14.48
CA TYR A 13 -9.36 -0.61 -13.95
C TYR A 13 -10.88 -0.66 -13.76
N ALA A 14 -11.62 -1.28 -14.66
CA ALA A 14 -13.06 -1.48 -14.50
C ALA A 14 -13.36 -2.34 -13.25
N ALA A 15 -12.61 -3.43 -13.04
CA ALA A 15 -12.70 -4.25 -11.84
C ALA A 15 -12.32 -3.44 -10.58
N GLY A 16 -11.32 -2.57 -10.66
CA GLY A 16 -10.93 -1.67 -9.58
C GLY A 16 -12.05 -0.71 -9.18
N ILE A 17 -12.74 -0.11 -10.14
CA ILE A 17 -13.92 0.74 -9.88
C ILE A 17 -15.03 -0.09 -9.21
N GLY A 18 -15.31 -1.28 -9.72
CA GLY A 18 -16.26 -2.21 -9.12
C GLY A 18 -15.90 -2.57 -7.68
N LEU A 19 -14.63 -2.82 -7.40
CA LEU A 19 -14.15 -3.11 -6.04
C LEU A 19 -14.29 -1.89 -5.12
N CYS A 20 -13.96 -0.68 -5.58
CA CYS A 20 -14.21 0.56 -4.81
C CYS A 20 -15.69 0.70 -4.46
N ALA A 21 -16.60 0.41 -5.41
CA ALA A 21 -18.03 0.45 -5.16
C ALA A 21 -18.48 -0.60 -4.13
N VAL A 22 -17.96 -1.81 -4.20
CA VAL A 22 -18.22 -2.88 -3.22
C VAL A 22 -17.70 -2.48 -1.83
N LEU A 23 -16.48 -1.95 -1.73
CA LEU A 23 -15.92 -1.47 -0.47
C LEU A 23 -16.81 -0.36 0.14
N ALA A 24 -17.24 0.60 -0.66
CA ALA A 24 -18.11 1.69 -0.22
C ALA A 24 -19.50 1.22 0.19
N TYR A 25 -20.05 0.20 -0.48
CA TYR A 25 -21.39 -0.29 -0.22
C TYR A 25 -21.60 -0.72 1.24
N PHE A 26 -20.65 -1.43 1.84
CA PHE A 26 -20.81 -1.91 3.21
C PHE A 26 -20.94 -0.76 4.23
N PRO A 27 -20.00 0.20 4.34
CA PRO A 27 -20.07 1.21 5.39
C PRO A 27 -21.05 2.35 5.08
N PHE A 28 -21.36 2.65 3.80
CA PHE A 28 -22.19 3.79 3.46
C PHE A 28 -23.65 3.40 3.13
N VAL A 29 -23.91 2.18 2.69
CA VAL A 29 -25.27 1.72 2.33
C VAL A 29 -25.80 0.72 3.36
N ARG A 30 -25.00 -0.32 3.70
CA ARG A 30 -25.40 -1.33 4.69
C ARG A 30 -25.18 -0.89 6.13
N GLY A 31 -24.37 0.13 6.39
CA GLY A 31 -24.02 0.57 7.74
C GLY A 31 -23.21 -0.48 8.54
N THR A 32 -22.47 -1.35 7.83
CA THR A 32 -21.67 -2.42 8.43
C THR A 32 -20.21 -2.31 8.03
N ARG A 33 -19.29 -2.88 8.82
CA ARG A 33 -17.89 -3.00 8.44
C ARG A 33 -17.75 -3.86 7.19
N VAL A 34 -16.71 -3.60 6.41
CA VAL A 34 -16.34 -4.46 5.27
C VAL A 34 -15.88 -5.81 5.82
N PRO A 35 -16.49 -6.95 5.40
CA PRO A 35 -16.11 -8.27 5.88
C PRO A 35 -14.62 -8.53 5.69
N LEU A 36 -13.97 -9.19 6.64
CA LEU A 36 -12.53 -9.49 6.71
C LEU A 36 -11.64 -8.23 6.81
N LEU A 37 -11.89 -7.21 5.99
CA LEU A 37 -11.13 -5.96 6.02
C LEU A 37 -11.31 -5.23 7.35
N GLY A 38 -12.51 -5.25 7.92
CA GLY A 38 -12.77 -4.70 9.27
C GLY A 38 -11.98 -5.38 10.38
N LEU A 39 -11.57 -6.66 10.22
CA LEU A 39 -10.67 -7.32 11.16
C LEU A 39 -9.23 -6.83 11.00
N VAL A 40 -8.82 -6.56 9.77
CA VAL A 40 -7.50 -5.95 9.48
C VAL A 40 -7.44 -4.54 10.06
N ASP A 41 -8.49 -3.75 9.86
CA ASP A 41 -8.62 -2.40 10.43
C ASP A 41 -8.56 -2.43 11.97
N LEU A 42 -9.25 -3.39 12.59
CA LEU A 42 -9.18 -3.60 14.03
C LEU A 42 -7.75 -3.96 14.48
N GLY A 43 -7.05 -4.82 13.75
CA GLY A 43 -5.64 -5.13 14.03
C GLY A 43 -4.74 -3.89 14.01
N PHE A 44 -4.93 -2.99 13.06
CA PHE A 44 -4.21 -1.72 13.02
C PHE A 44 -4.64 -0.75 14.12
N HIS A 45 -5.91 -0.77 14.51
CA HIS A 45 -6.43 -0.02 15.65
C HIS A 45 -5.70 -0.41 16.93
N GLU A 46 -5.69 -1.69 17.27
CA GLU A 46 -5.00 -2.22 18.46
C GLU A 46 -3.48 -1.97 18.38
N LEU A 47 -2.88 -2.10 17.20
CA LEU A 47 -1.48 -1.76 16.99
C LEU A 47 -1.21 -0.28 17.27
N GLY A 48 -2.14 0.61 16.91
CA GLY A 48 -2.06 2.04 17.20
C GLY A 48 -1.90 2.32 18.69
N HIS A 49 -2.72 1.68 19.54
CA HIS A 49 -2.59 1.76 20.99
C HIS A 49 -1.24 1.21 21.47
N LEU A 50 -0.87 0.04 20.96
CA LEU A 50 0.34 -0.65 21.39
C LEU A 50 1.61 0.15 21.10
N VAL A 51 1.76 0.74 19.91
CA VAL A 51 2.97 1.49 19.54
C VAL A 51 3.06 2.86 20.21
N THR A 52 1.96 3.35 20.75
CA THR A 52 1.88 4.66 21.40
C THR A 52 1.64 4.59 22.91
N TYR A 53 1.67 3.40 23.53
CA TYR A 53 1.36 3.20 24.95
C TYR A 53 2.22 4.03 25.91
N VAL A 54 3.40 4.49 25.48
CA VAL A 54 4.30 5.36 26.26
C VAL A 54 3.91 6.84 26.20
N LEU A 55 2.95 7.20 25.34
CA LEU A 55 2.45 8.56 25.20
C LEU A 55 1.33 8.84 26.25
N PRO A 56 0.93 10.11 26.42
CA PRO A 56 -0.24 10.44 27.27
C PRO A 56 -1.47 9.64 26.83
N ALA A 57 -2.24 9.14 27.81
CA ALA A 57 -3.38 8.24 27.59
C ALA A 57 -4.39 8.74 26.55
N VAL A 58 -4.65 10.06 26.50
CA VAL A 58 -5.54 10.68 25.48
C VAL A 58 -5.02 10.48 24.06
N ILE A 59 -3.69 10.62 23.87
CA ILE A 59 -3.07 10.40 22.57
C ILE A 59 -3.14 8.92 22.23
N THR A 60 -2.76 8.05 23.17
CA THR A 60 -2.82 6.60 22.97
C THR A 60 -4.23 6.15 22.58
N ALA A 61 -5.27 6.62 23.26
CA ALA A 61 -6.65 6.30 22.96
C ALA A 61 -7.07 6.75 21.54
N ALA A 62 -6.66 7.94 21.09
CA ALA A 62 -6.96 8.41 19.74
C ALA A 62 -6.20 7.63 18.65
N MET A 63 -5.00 7.11 18.99
CA MET A 63 -4.08 6.52 18.00
C MET A 63 -4.59 5.19 17.42
N GLY A 64 -5.51 4.49 18.07
CA GLY A 64 -6.18 3.35 17.46
C GLY A 64 -6.88 3.75 16.15
N SER A 65 -7.79 4.71 16.22
CA SER A 65 -8.49 5.21 15.03
C SER A 65 -7.57 5.90 14.02
N VAL A 66 -6.53 6.59 14.47
CA VAL A 66 -5.54 7.21 13.60
C VAL A 66 -4.77 6.14 12.83
N ALA A 67 -4.30 5.09 13.47
CA ALA A 67 -3.51 4.03 12.84
C ALA A 67 -4.30 3.26 11.78
N GLN A 68 -5.56 2.89 12.07
CA GLN A 68 -6.40 2.17 11.10
C GLN A 68 -6.64 2.96 9.79
N VAL A 69 -6.59 4.31 9.85
CA VAL A 69 -6.72 5.17 8.65
C VAL A 69 -5.36 5.48 8.03
N ALA A 70 -4.34 5.75 8.85
CA ALA A 70 -3.03 6.15 8.40
C ALA A 70 -2.30 5.03 7.64
N VAL A 71 -2.48 3.77 8.04
CA VAL A 71 -1.83 2.63 7.38
C VAL A 71 -2.25 2.49 5.92
N PRO A 72 -3.54 2.37 5.57
CA PRO A 72 -3.94 2.30 4.18
C PRO A 72 -3.62 3.58 3.40
N LEU A 73 -3.63 4.78 4.02
CA LEU A 73 -3.17 6.01 3.38
C LEU A 73 -1.66 5.96 3.07
N GLY A 74 -0.85 5.46 3.99
CA GLY A 74 0.59 5.28 3.78
C GLY A 74 0.89 4.29 2.64
N ILE A 75 0.13 3.20 2.58
CA ILE A 75 0.22 2.21 1.48
C ILE A 75 -0.22 2.85 0.15
N ALA A 76 -1.30 3.65 0.15
CA ALA A 76 -1.73 4.39 -1.04
C ALA A 76 -0.64 5.37 -1.53
N ALA A 77 -0.02 6.12 -0.60
CA ALA A 77 1.09 7.01 -0.90
C ALA A 77 2.30 6.25 -1.47
N TYR A 78 2.66 5.10 -0.91
CA TYR A 78 3.72 4.25 -1.44
C TYR A 78 3.44 3.82 -2.88
N PHE A 79 2.23 3.32 -3.18
CA PHE A 79 1.87 2.94 -4.54
C PHE A 79 1.86 4.13 -5.49
N TRP A 80 1.41 5.29 -5.04
CA TRP A 80 1.38 6.50 -5.85
C TRP A 80 2.78 7.04 -6.16
N PHE A 81 3.62 7.22 -5.15
CA PHE A 81 4.92 7.90 -5.31
C PHE A 81 6.04 6.95 -5.72
N ALA A 82 6.14 5.78 -5.09
CA ALA A 82 7.25 4.86 -5.30
C ALA A 82 6.99 3.88 -6.44
N ARG A 83 5.77 3.33 -6.51
CA ARG A 83 5.43 2.30 -7.51
C ARG A 83 4.77 2.85 -8.76
N ARG A 84 4.29 4.10 -8.72
CA ARG A 84 3.55 4.73 -9.81
C ARG A 84 2.34 3.89 -10.27
N ASP A 85 1.74 3.12 -9.37
CA ASP A 85 0.59 2.24 -9.62
C ASP A 85 -0.70 2.92 -9.15
N ARG A 86 -1.43 3.54 -10.09
CA ARG A 86 -2.67 4.25 -9.80
C ARG A 86 -3.80 3.34 -9.36
N LEU A 87 -3.85 2.11 -9.89
CA LEU A 87 -4.89 1.16 -9.52
C LEU A 87 -4.73 0.77 -8.04
N ALA A 88 -3.53 0.33 -7.65
CA ALA A 88 -3.25 -0.03 -6.26
C ALA A 88 -3.42 1.16 -5.31
N ALA A 89 -2.94 2.36 -5.69
CA ALA A 89 -3.14 3.58 -4.92
C ALA A 89 -4.64 3.91 -4.75
N GLY A 90 -5.44 3.79 -5.83
CA GLY A 90 -6.88 4.04 -5.80
C GLY A 90 -7.62 3.07 -4.87
N LEU A 91 -7.30 1.78 -4.93
CA LEU A 91 -7.89 0.77 -4.05
C LEU A 91 -7.53 1.00 -2.58
N CYS A 92 -6.28 1.37 -2.29
CA CYS A 92 -5.85 1.69 -0.93
C CYS A 92 -6.51 2.98 -0.40
N LEU A 93 -6.75 3.99 -1.25
CA LEU A 93 -7.53 5.17 -0.87
C LEU A 93 -8.99 4.82 -0.56
N ALA A 94 -9.62 3.97 -1.35
CA ALA A 94 -10.97 3.48 -1.06
C ALA A 94 -11.01 2.72 0.27
N TRP A 95 -10.02 1.86 0.54
CA TRP A 95 -9.88 1.21 1.84
C TRP A 95 -9.72 2.24 2.97
N ALA A 96 -8.81 3.21 2.86
CA ALA A 96 -8.65 4.26 3.85
C ALA A 96 -9.98 5.02 4.12
N GLY A 97 -10.78 5.22 3.07
CA GLY A 97 -12.11 5.81 3.19
C GLY A 97 -13.09 4.93 3.99
N THR A 98 -13.06 3.60 3.81
CA THR A 98 -13.90 2.70 4.63
C THR A 98 -13.46 2.70 6.08
N SER A 99 -12.15 2.68 6.35
CA SER A 99 -11.58 2.77 7.71
C SER A 99 -11.92 4.10 8.38
N ALA A 100 -11.84 5.23 7.65
CA ALA A 100 -12.23 6.53 8.16
C ALA A 100 -13.74 6.61 8.48
N ARG A 101 -14.59 5.96 7.68
CA ARG A 101 -16.02 5.87 7.97
C ARG A 101 -16.30 5.05 9.23
N ASP A 102 -15.58 3.95 9.43
CA ASP A 102 -15.69 3.12 10.64
C ASP A 102 -15.28 3.92 11.90
N ALA A 103 -14.14 4.62 11.84
CA ALA A 103 -13.71 5.54 12.89
C ALA A 103 -14.75 6.64 13.17
N ALA A 104 -15.38 7.20 12.13
CA ALA A 104 -16.43 8.21 12.29
C ALA A 104 -17.67 7.65 13.00
N VAL A 105 -18.07 6.41 12.71
CA VAL A 105 -19.16 5.73 13.46
C VAL A 105 -18.79 5.55 14.91
N TYR A 106 -17.55 5.17 15.20
CA TYR A 106 -17.03 5.01 16.55
C TYR A 106 -17.02 6.34 17.32
N ILE A 107 -16.61 7.44 16.68
CA ILE A 107 -16.67 8.80 17.27
C ILE A 107 -18.13 9.20 17.57
N ALA A 108 -19.05 8.93 16.65
CA ALA A 108 -20.47 9.27 16.82
C ALA A 108 -21.11 8.54 18.00
N ASP A 109 -20.63 7.34 18.31
CA ASP A 109 -21.13 6.53 19.43
C ASP A 109 -20.56 6.96 20.80
N ALA A 110 -19.53 7.78 20.84
CA ALA A 110 -18.86 8.18 22.09
C ALA A 110 -19.81 8.68 23.20
N PRO A 111 -20.85 9.50 22.93
CA PRO A 111 -21.80 9.91 23.97
C PRO A 111 -22.72 8.78 24.43
N TYR A 112 -22.92 7.75 23.64
CA TYR A 112 -23.95 6.71 23.88
C TYR A 112 -23.35 5.39 24.33
N GLN A 113 -22.14 5.06 23.90
CA GLN A 113 -21.37 3.84 24.19
C GLN A 113 -22.19 2.56 23.98
N ARG A 114 -22.86 2.45 22.81
CA ARG A 114 -23.75 1.34 22.44
C ARG A 114 -23.06 0.26 21.62
N LEU A 115 -21.89 0.58 21.05
CA LEU A 115 -21.13 -0.37 20.26
C LEU A 115 -20.52 -1.45 21.16
N THR A 116 -20.57 -2.69 20.70
CA THR A 116 -19.86 -3.78 21.39
C THR A 116 -18.37 -3.65 21.14
N LEU A 117 -17.58 -3.45 22.17
CA LEU A 117 -16.14 -3.24 22.15
C LEU A 117 -15.40 -4.49 22.63
N ILE A 118 -14.15 -4.67 22.16
CA ILE A 118 -13.30 -5.79 22.58
C ILE A 118 -12.61 -5.49 23.92
N GLY A 119 -12.22 -4.27 24.20
CA GLY A 119 -11.46 -3.88 25.39
C GLY A 119 -12.28 -3.34 26.58
N GLY A 120 -13.59 -3.19 26.42
CA GLY A 120 -14.48 -2.72 27.50
C GLY A 120 -14.50 -1.20 27.71
N GLU A 121 -13.49 -0.45 27.32
CA GLU A 121 -13.44 1.02 27.37
C GLU A 121 -13.64 1.63 25.98
N HIS A 122 -14.34 2.77 25.94
CA HIS A 122 -14.64 3.45 24.68
C HIS A 122 -13.65 4.61 24.47
N ASP A 123 -12.64 4.42 23.60
CA ASP A 123 -11.57 5.38 23.38
C ASP A 123 -12.06 6.81 23.13
N TRP A 124 -13.04 6.98 22.26
CA TRP A 124 -13.56 8.31 21.96
C TRP A 124 -14.43 8.89 23.06
N ALA A 125 -15.09 8.07 23.88
CA ALA A 125 -15.75 8.57 25.10
C ALA A 125 -14.72 9.05 26.12
N PHE A 126 -13.58 8.37 26.22
CA PHE A 126 -12.45 8.80 27.03
C PHE A 126 -11.84 10.09 26.49
N VAL A 127 -11.47 10.14 25.19
CA VAL A 127 -10.84 11.31 24.56
C VAL A 127 -11.72 12.56 24.63
N LEU A 128 -13.02 12.41 24.29
CA LEU A 128 -13.97 13.53 24.25
C LEU A 128 -14.63 13.81 25.60
N GLY A 129 -14.38 12.96 26.61
CA GLY A 129 -14.99 13.03 27.92
C GLY A 129 -14.58 14.25 28.75
N PRO A 130 -15.30 14.49 29.90
CA PRO A 130 -15.10 15.67 30.73
C PRO A 130 -13.72 15.71 31.41
N GLY A 131 -13.04 14.58 31.56
CA GLY A 131 -11.67 14.51 32.10
C GLY A 131 -10.58 14.93 31.13
N HIS A 132 -10.91 15.13 29.86
CA HIS A 132 -9.94 15.38 28.78
C HIS A 132 -10.36 16.56 27.90
N LEU A 133 -10.90 16.30 26.68
CA LEU A 133 -11.25 17.39 25.75
C LEU A 133 -12.58 18.08 26.09
N ASN A 134 -13.45 17.44 26.86
CA ASN A 134 -14.77 17.92 27.23
C ASN A 134 -15.63 18.36 26.02
N MET A 135 -15.68 17.51 24.99
CA MET A 135 -16.29 17.77 23.69
C MET A 135 -17.30 16.67 23.27
N LEU A 136 -17.86 15.91 24.20
CA LEU A 136 -18.85 14.87 23.88
C LEU A 136 -20.06 15.42 23.12
N ASP A 137 -20.46 16.65 23.41
CA ASP A 137 -21.53 17.38 22.71
C ASP A 137 -21.22 17.62 21.23
N ARG A 138 -19.94 17.61 20.85
CA ARG A 138 -19.46 17.80 19.48
C ARG A 138 -19.12 16.49 18.76
N ALA A 139 -19.31 15.34 19.40
CA ALA A 139 -19.00 14.05 18.78
C ALA A 139 -19.69 13.86 17.43
N GLY A 140 -20.95 14.28 17.29
CA GLY A 140 -21.70 14.24 16.04
C GLY A 140 -21.09 15.10 14.93
N LEU A 141 -20.60 16.31 15.27
CA LEU A 141 -19.91 17.19 14.32
C LEU A 141 -18.59 16.58 13.85
N ILE A 142 -17.77 16.09 14.78
CA ILE A 142 -16.47 15.47 14.50
C ILE A 142 -16.68 14.23 13.62
N ALA A 143 -17.65 13.39 13.95
CA ALA A 143 -18.04 12.23 13.14
C ALA A 143 -18.55 12.60 11.76
N GLY A 144 -19.30 13.71 11.63
CA GLY A 144 -19.74 14.26 10.35
C GLY A 144 -18.57 14.66 9.46
N LEU A 145 -17.58 15.38 10.02
CA LEU A 145 -16.33 15.74 9.31
C LEU A 145 -15.53 14.49 8.93
N GLY A 146 -15.42 13.51 9.84
CA GLY A 146 -14.79 12.21 9.55
C GLY A 146 -15.49 11.47 8.41
N THR A 147 -16.82 11.50 8.38
CA THR A 147 -17.61 10.90 7.28
C THR A 147 -17.39 11.63 5.95
N ALA A 148 -17.35 12.96 5.95
CA ALA A 148 -17.05 13.75 4.74
C ALA A 148 -15.64 13.43 4.21
N PHE A 149 -14.66 13.33 5.09
CA PHE A 149 -13.30 12.90 4.75
C PHE A 149 -13.28 11.47 4.17
N ALA A 150 -14.02 10.53 4.77
CA ALA A 150 -14.17 9.17 4.29
C ALA A 150 -14.74 9.11 2.85
N VAL A 151 -15.80 9.89 2.59
CA VAL A 151 -16.40 10.02 1.25
C VAL A 151 -15.38 10.56 0.25
N ALA A 152 -14.64 11.61 0.62
CA ALA A 152 -13.64 12.21 -0.24
C ALA A 152 -12.54 11.19 -0.62
N LEU A 153 -12.08 10.36 0.32
CA LEU A 153 -11.10 9.31 0.05
C LEU A 153 -11.63 8.24 -0.91
N VAL A 154 -12.86 7.77 -0.71
CA VAL A 154 -13.49 6.79 -1.62
C VAL A 154 -13.64 7.37 -3.02
N LEU A 155 -14.12 8.60 -3.14
CA LEU A 155 -14.25 9.28 -4.42
C LEU A 155 -12.90 9.49 -5.11
N ALA A 156 -11.87 9.90 -4.38
CA ALA A 156 -10.51 10.04 -4.90
C ALA A 156 -9.95 8.69 -5.39
N GLY A 157 -10.14 7.62 -4.62
CA GLY A 157 -9.72 6.27 -5.01
C GLY A 157 -10.42 5.80 -6.29
N THR A 158 -11.74 5.97 -6.35
CA THR A 158 -12.54 5.63 -7.54
C THR A 158 -12.13 6.48 -8.76
N ALA A 159 -11.88 7.78 -8.55
CA ALA A 159 -11.43 8.67 -9.63
C ALA A 159 -10.05 8.26 -10.17
N LEU A 160 -9.11 7.81 -9.32
CA LEU A 160 -7.82 7.30 -9.78
C LEU A 160 -7.99 6.06 -10.67
N CYS A 161 -8.86 5.14 -10.29
CA CYS A 161 -9.19 3.98 -11.13
C CYS A 161 -9.84 4.42 -12.46
N ALA A 162 -10.78 5.37 -12.44
CA ALA A 162 -11.43 5.88 -13.63
C ALA A 162 -10.45 6.62 -14.57
N VAL A 163 -9.55 7.44 -14.04
CA VAL A 163 -8.50 8.10 -14.84
C VAL A 163 -7.57 7.08 -15.47
N GLY A 164 -7.20 6.02 -14.75
CA GLY A 164 -6.41 4.92 -15.29
C GLY A 164 -7.13 4.21 -16.45
N LEU A 165 -8.44 3.98 -16.31
CA LEU A 165 -9.28 3.39 -17.35
C LEU A 165 -9.29 4.25 -18.62
N VAL A 166 -9.52 5.57 -18.49
CA VAL A 166 -9.62 6.49 -19.64
C VAL A 166 -8.27 6.69 -20.33
N ARG A 167 -7.18 6.75 -19.58
CA ARG A 167 -5.84 7.01 -20.13
C ARG A 167 -5.14 5.77 -20.68
N GLY A 168 -5.70 4.58 -20.47
CA GLY A 168 -5.09 3.32 -20.89
C GLY A 168 -3.67 3.22 -20.32
N GLU A 169 -3.52 3.37 -19.00
CA GLU A 169 -2.21 3.39 -18.36
C GLU A 169 -1.47 2.09 -18.67
N ARG A 170 -0.62 2.19 -19.70
CA ARG A 170 0.35 1.15 -19.96
C ARG A 170 1.30 1.14 -18.77
N ARG A 171 1.34 0.06 -18.03
CA ARG A 171 2.52 -0.25 -17.25
C ARG A 171 3.65 -0.30 -18.28
N ASP A 172 4.47 0.73 -18.32
CA ASP A 172 5.83 0.59 -18.78
C ASP A 172 6.47 -0.36 -17.76
N LEU A 173 6.28 -1.66 -18.01
CA LEU A 173 7.19 -2.67 -17.51
C LEU A 173 8.53 -2.11 -17.96
N MET A 174 9.33 -1.61 -17.03
CA MET A 174 10.72 -1.30 -17.33
C MET A 174 11.19 -2.48 -18.14
N PRO A 175 11.65 -2.28 -19.40
CA PRO A 175 12.30 -3.36 -20.10
C PRO A 175 13.34 -3.82 -19.09
N GLU A 176 13.27 -5.09 -18.70
CA GLU A 176 14.38 -5.68 -17.98
C GLU A 176 15.58 -5.22 -18.78
N ARG A 177 16.38 -4.36 -18.19
CA ARG A 177 17.70 -4.09 -18.70
C ARG A 177 18.42 -5.42 -18.52
N HIS A 178 18.13 -6.35 -19.45
CA HIS A 178 19.12 -7.37 -19.71
C HIS A 178 20.38 -6.56 -19.91
N PRO A 179 21.39 -6.70 -19.04
CA PRO A 179 22.70 -6.25 -19.43
C PRO A 179 22.86 -6.97 -20.77
N GLN A 180 22.82 -6.23 -21.86
CA GLN A 180 23.38 -6.71 -23.09
C GLN A 180 24.83 -6.96 -22.68
N TYR A 181 25.08 -8.18 -22.22
CA TYR A 181 26.39 -8.75 -22.36
C TYR A 181 26.62 -8.67 -23.89
N GLY A 182 27.07 -7.49 -24.28
CA GLY A 182 27.72 -7.33 -25.54
C GLY A 182 28.90 -8.32 -25.51
N PHE A 183 28.60 -9.51 -25.94
CA PHE A 183 29.62 -10.35 -26.52
C PHE A 183 30.09 -9.49 -27.69
N GLY A 184 30.99 -8.54 -27.35
CA GLY A 184 31.81 -7.89 -28.32
C GLY A 184 32.36 -9.02 -29.15
N SER A 185 31.97 -9.05 -30.40
CA SER A 185 32.62 -9.84 -31.43
C SER A 185 34.11 -9.44 -31.35
N ARG A 186 34.83 -10.11 -30.45
CA ARG A 186 36.29 -10.12 -30.55
C ARG A 186 36.56 -10.72 -31.89
N ARG A 187 36.84 -9.87 -32.88
CA ARG A 187 37.46 -10.33 -34.11
C ARG A 187 38.56 -11.29 -33.67
N PRO A 188 38.57 -12.52 -34.19
CA PRO A 188 39.69 -13.42 -33.92
C PRO A 188 40.97 -12.65 -34.25
N PRO A 189 42.01 -12.74 -33.42
CA PRO A 189 43.28 -12.08 -33.72
C PRO A 189 43.73 -12.50 -35.10
N ALA A 190 44.12 -11.53 -35.94
CA ALA A 190 44.62 -11.76 -37.29
C ALA A 190 45.70 -12.84 -37.20
N ALA A 191 45.61 -13.84 -38.08
CA ALA A 191 46.61 -14.90 -38.18
C ALA A 191 48.00 -14.27 -38.33
N PRO A 192 49.03 -14.74 -37.59
CA PRO A 192 50.37 -14.21 -37.72
C PRO A 192 50.88 -14.45 -39.14
N PRO A 193 51.64 -13.52 -39.69
CA PRO A 193 52.19 -13.67 -41.02
C PRO A 193 53.04 -14.97 -41.11
N SER A 194 52.76 -15.78 -42.13
CA SER A 194 53.48 -17.03 -42.43
C SER A 194 54.96 -16.73 -42.63
N GLY A 195 55.80 -16.99 -41.60
CA GLY A 195 57.25 -16.79 -41.78
C GLY A 195 58.08 -16.82 -40.49
N VAL A 196 57.49 -16.85 -39.28
CA VAL A 196 58.30 -16.90 -38.06
C VAL A 196 58.49 -18.34 -37.60
N ARG A 197 59.74 -18.88 -37.79
CA ARG A 197 60.17 -20.14 -37.18
C ARG A 197 60.22 -19.97 -35.67
N LEU A 198 59.38 -20.70 -34.95
CA LEU A 198 59.46 -20.80 -33.49
C LEU A 198 60.69 -21.65 -33.10
N ALA A 199 61.65 -21.03 -32.45
CA ALA A 199 62.71 -21.73 -31.75
C ALA A 199 62.15 -22.59 -30.62
N SER A 200 62.58 -23.85 -30.60
CA SER A 200 62.18 -24.85 -29.60
C SER A 200 62.54 -24.38 -28.19
N ARG A 201 61.51 -24.15 -27.38
CA ARG A 201 61.67 -23.92 -25.92
C ARG A 201 61.73 -25.26 -25.20
N SER A 202 62.88 -25.44 -24.55
CA SER A 202 63.27 -26.51 -23.62
C SER A 202 62.19 -26.80 -22.58
N ARG A 203 61.95 -28.10 -22.34
CA ARG A 203 61.11 -28.64 -21.28
C ARG A 203 61.61 -28.24 -19.92
N VAL A 204 60.82 -27.52 -19.13
CA VAL A 204 61.02 -27.35 -17.68
C VAL A 204 60.51 -28.62 -17.01
N ARG A 205 61.40 -29.37 -16.36
CA ARG A 205 61.07 -30.49 -15.46
C ARG A 205 60.67 -29.92 -14.11
N TYR A 206 59.52 -30.27 -13.64
CA TYR A 206 59.15 -30.10 -12.22
C TYR A 206 59.64 -31.26 -11.38
N PRO A 207 60.20 -31.03 -10.19
CA PRO A 207 60.56 -32.10 -9.27
C PRO A 207 59.30 -32.68 -8.62
N PRO A 208 59.29 -33.98 -8.25
CA PRO A 208 58.22 -34.58 -7.50
C PRO A 208 58.44 -34.38 -6.00
N GLY A 209 57.40 -34.05 -5.27
CA GLY A 209 57.33 -34.23 -3.83
C GLY A 209 57.23 -32.95 -3.00
N ALA A 210 56.01 -32.67 -2.53
CA ALA A 210 55.72 -32.19 -1.17
C ALA A 210 54.20 -32.27 -0.96
N MET A 211 53.74 -33.47 -0.57
CA MET A 211 52.58 -33.58 0.32
C MET A 211 53.13 -33.48 1.74
N GLN A 212 52.68 -32.55 2.53
CA GLN A 212 52.28 -32.67 3.94
C GLN A 212 51.36 -31.51 4.27
#